data_76f98bfc5424176e9869f5966808fb81
#
_entry.id   76f98bfc5424176e9869f5966808fb81
#
_cell.length_a   1.000
_cell.length_b   1.000
_cell.length_c   1.000
_cell.angle_alpha   90.00
_cell.angle_beta   90.00
_cell.angle_gamma   90.00
#
_symmetry.space_group_name_H-M   'P 1'
#
loop_
_entity.id
_entity.type
_entity.pdbx_description
1 polymer ?
#
loop_
_entity_poly.entity_id
_entity_poly.type
_entity_poly.pdbx_seq_one_letter_code
_entity_poly.pdbx_strand_id
1 'polypeptide(L)'
;MTNPFRATMPPSQQKKEMANILKPVADKILCAVSGNHERRSNKDADDDPMYDILCKMDREDIYRENVCFLKLQFGDVEGAGERNPTYMLVVTHGAGGGMLTSGAVLRGERFAYAIDGMDALIVGHTHKPYTTQPGKIFIDPRNNKVTVKPFKVISMTSWLNWGGYAAQKMLLPPSHCLHTLTLRGTKKEMVVTM
;
A
#
# COMPACT_ATOMS: atom_id res chain seq x y z
N MET A 1 3.58 14.63 -20.89
CA MET A 1 4.35 15.19 -19.75
C MET A 1 3.63 16.45 -19.29
N THR A 2 3.20 16.51 -18.06
CA THR A 2 2.77 17.77 -17.46
C THR A 2 4.00 18.66 -17.36
N ASN A 3 3.94 19.83 -17.96
CA ASN A 3 5.04 20.81 -17.86
C ASN A 3 5.18 21.21 -16.38
N PRO A 4 6.27 20.89 -15.68
CA PRO A 4 6.45 21.23 -14.27
C PRO A 4 6.40 22.73 -14.01
N PHE A 5 6.61 23.56 -15.05
CA PHE A 5 6.49 25.02 -14.96
C PHE A 5 5.04 25.54 -15.00
N ARG A 6 4.06 24.65 -15.20
CA ARG A 6 2.62 24.99 -15.05
C ARG A 6 2.06 24.60 -13.67
N ALA A 7 2.86 23.94 -12.84
CA ALA A 7 2.45 23.70 -11.47
C ALA A 7 2.42 25.04 -10.71
N THR A 8 1.38 25.26 -9.95
CA THR A 8 1.22 26.45 -9.10
C THR A 8 2.25 26.53 -7.98
N MET A 9 2.94 25.40 -7.71
CA MET A 9 3.90 25.25 -6.63
C MET A 9 5.12 24.47 -7.14
N PRO A 10 6.37 24.94 -6.93
CA PRO A 10 7.57 24.24 -7.34
C PRO A 10 7.77 22.94 -6.52
N PRO A 11 8.47 21.91 -7.06
CA PRO A 11 8.61 20.61 -6.42
C PRO A 11 9.13 20.64 -4.98
N SER A 12 10.11 21.49 -4.69
CA SER A 12 10.66 21.67 -3.34
C SER A 12 9.62 22.15 -2.33
N GLN A 13 8.74 23.06 -2.77
CA GLN A 13 7.65 23.57 -1.94
C GLN A 13 6.54 22.52 -1.78
N GLN A 14 6.24 21.73 -2.82
CA GLN A 14 5.28 20.62 -2.73
C GLN A 14 5.72 19.60 -1.67
N LYS A 15 7.02 19.23 -1.65
CA LYS A 15 7.57 18.31 -0.64
C LYS A 15 7.46 18.88 0.77
N LYS A 16 7.76 20.17 0.95
CA LYS A 16 7.63 20.85 2.24
C LYS A 16 6.17 20.88 2.71
N GLU A 17 5.26 21.22 1.82
CA GLU A 17 3.84 21.31 2.15
C GLU A 17 3.27 19.93 2.50
N MET A 18 3.64 18.89 1.76
CA MET A 18 3.22 17.52 2.08
C MET A 18 3.75 17.09 3.46
N ALA A 19 4.99 17.41 3.79
CA ALA A 19 5.54 17.14 5.13
C ALA A 19 4.75 17.88 6.22
N ASN A 20 4.40 19.15 6.00
CA ASN A 20 3.58 19.92 6.95
C ASN A 20 2.18 19.30 7.15
N ILE A 21 1.54 18.82 6.08
CA ILE A 21 0.23 18.16 6.13
C ILE A 21 0.30 16.85 6.92
N LEU A 22 1.36 16.06 6.73
CA LEU A 22 1.50 14.75 7.36
C LEU A 22 2.07 14.79 8.78
N LYS A 23 2.81 15.84 9.12
CA LYS A 23 3.48 15.97 10.43
C LYS A 23 2.56 15.77 11.64
N PRO A 24 1.31 16.27 11.68
CA PRO A 24 0.39 16.04 12.80
C PRO A 24 0.02 14.57 13.05
N VAL A 25 0.24 13.70 12.08
CA VAL A 25 -0.07 12.26 12.16
C VAL A 25 1.15 11.39 11.93
N ALA A 26 2.36 11.96 11.98
CA ALA A 26 3.61 11.28 11.67
C ALA A 26 3.85 10.02 12.51
N ASP A 27 3.48 10.05 13.79
CA ASP A 27 3.56 8.94 14.74
C ASP A 27 2.63 7.76 14.39
N LYS A 28 1.61 8.01 13.58
CA LYS A 28 0.61 7.01 13.14
C LYS A 28 0.92 6.42 11.77
N ILE A 29 1.90 6.97 11.05
CA ILE A 29 2.32 6.44 9.77
C ILE A 29 3.25 5.24 10.02
N LEU A 30 2.86 4.07 9.56
CA LEU A 30 3.58 2.83 9.84
C LEU A 30 4.61 2.47 8.77
N CYS A 31 4.37 2.88 7.53
CA CYS A 31 5.33 2.73 6.43
C CYS A 31 5.01 3.66 5.27
N ALA A 32 6.00 3.92 4.44
CA ALA A 32 5.87 4.62 3.18
C ALA A 32 6.70 3.93 2.10
N VAL A 33 6.17 3.86 0.88
CA VAL A 33 6.85 3.28 -0.28
C VAL A 33 6.86 4.28 -1.43
N SER A 34 7.95 4.32 -2.19
CA SER A 34 8.06 5.18 -3.37
C SER A 34 7.25 4.64 -4.54
N GLY A 35 6.66 5.54 -5.31
CA GLY A 35 5.95 5.24 -6.55
C GLY A 35 6.80 5.40 -7.81
N ASN A 36 6.18 5.15 -8.95
CA ASN A 36 6.85 5.31 -10.25
C ASN A 36 7.09 6.77 -10.64
N HIS A 37 6.36 7.71 -10.06
CA HIS A 37 6.56 9.14 -10.29
C HIS A 37 7.78 9.65 -9.52
N GLU A 38 7.93 9.25 -8.27
CA GLU A 38 9.09 9.57 -7.42
C GLU A 38 10.37 8.98 -8.04
N ARG A 39 10.31 7.74 -8.53
CA ARG A 39 11.47 7.08 -9.18
C ARG A 39 11.96 7.77 -10.45
N ARG A 40 11.10 8.52 -11.16
CA ARG A 40 11.56 9.34 -12.30
C ARG A 40 12.44 10.46 -11.82
N SER A 41 12.03 11.15 -10.75
CA SER A 41 12.82 12.22 -10.15
C SER A 41 14.16 11.70 -9.62
N ASN A 42 14.17 10.52 -8.99
CA ASN A 42 15.37 9.86 -8.51
C ASN A 42 16.34 9.53 -9.65
N LYS A 43 15.83 8.94 -10.74
CA LYS A 43 16.66 8.58 -11.90
C LYS A 43 17.27 9.79 -12.61
N ASP A 44 16.52 10.88 -12.73
CA ASP A 44 16.91 12.02 -13.55
C ASP A 44 17.68 13.08 -12.74
N ALA A 45 17.49 13.14 -11.43
CA ALA A 45 18.02 14.20 -10.57
C ALA A 45 18.57 13.71 -9.21
N ASP A 46 18.66 12.39 -8.99
CA ASP A 46 19.05 11.80 -7.70
C ASP A 46 18.19 12.34 -6.53
N ASP A 47 16.92 12.59 -6.79
CA ASP A 47 15.95 13.16 -5.84
C ASP A 47 14.81 12.18 -5.60
N ASP A 48 14.72 11.62 -4.40
CA ASP A 48 13.57 10.80 -3.96
C ASP A 48 12.60 11.67 -3.15
N PRO A 49 11.50 12.14 -3.77
CA PRO A 49 10.55 13.02 -3.10
C PRO A 49 9.90 12.40 -1.87
N MET A 50 9.66 11.08 -1.86
CA MET A 50 9.06 10.39 -0.70
C MET A 50 10.05 10.36 0.47
N TYR A 51 11.30 9.97 0.21
CA TYR A 51 12.34 9.97 1.23
C TYR A 51 12.57 11.38 1.81
N ASP A 52 12.65 12.40 0.95
CA ASP A 52 12.84 13.80 1.36
C ASP A 52 11.66 14.33 2.22
N ILE A 53 10.40 13.93 1.91
CA ILE A 53 9.24 14.25 2.75
C ILE A 53 9.38 13.63 4.13
N LEU A 54 9.78 12.36 4.21
CA LEU A 54 9.93 11.66 5.47
C LEU A 54 11.08 12.22 6.32
N CYS A 55 12.21 12.57 5.70
CA CYS A 55 13.31 13.26 6.40
C CYS A 55 12.85 14.59 7.03
N LYS A 56 11.98 15.36 6.34
CA LYS A 56 11.40 16.60 6.89
C LYS A 56 10.43 16.38 8.06
N MET A 57 10.05 15.14 8.28
CA MET A 57 9.17 14.71 9.38
C MET A 57 9.90 13.93 10.46
N ASP A 58 11.22 13.75 10.32
CA ASP A 58 12.07 12.88 11.17
C ASP A 58 11.54 11.43 11.21
N ARG A 59 11.11 10.91 10.05
CA ARG A 59 10.49 9.57 9.88
C ARG A 59 11.05 8.78 8.71
N GLU A 60 12.32 8.93 8.38
CA GLU A 60 13.02 8.13 7.37
C GLU A 60 13.09 6.64 7.72
N ASP A 61 12.92 6.30 8.99
CA ASP A 61 12.89 4.93 9.53
C ASP A 61 11.82 4.06 8.87
N ILE A 62 10.67 4.65 8.49
CA ILE A 62 9.54 3.96 7.88
C ILE A 62 9.61 3.88 6.35
N TYR A 63 10.62 4.47 5.73
CA TYR A 63 10.77 4.45 4.27
C TYR A 63 11.20 3.07 3.75
N ARG A 64 10.58 2.66 2.64
CA ARG A 64 11.01 1.49 1.84
C ARG A 64 10.86 1.84 0.37
N GLU A 65 11.90 1.61 -0.40
CA GLU A 65 11.93 2.01 -1.81
C GLU A 65 10.87 1.27 -2.67
N ASN A 66 10.66 -0.01 -2.44
CA ASN A 66 9.86 -0.85 -3.33
C ASN A 66 8.71 -1.57 -2.63
N VAL A 67 9.02 -2.28 -1.56
CA VAL A 67 8.09 -3.14 -0.83
C VAL A 67 8.36 -3.02 0.66
N CYS A 68 7.31 -2.84 1.44
CA CYS A 68 7.35 -2.89 2.89
C CYS A 68 6.71 -4.18 3.39
N PHE A 69 7.41 -4.91 4.24
CA PHE A 69 6.87 -6.03 5.02
C PHE A 69 6.60 -5.54 6.43
N LEU A 70 5.34 -5.33 6.76
CA LEU A 70 4.91 -4.74 8.01
C LEU A 70 4.32 -5.81 8.92
N LYS A 71 4.94 -6.01 10.07
CA LYS A 71 4.42 -6.87 11.13
C LYS A 71 3.69 -6.02 12.18
N LEU A 72 2.41 -6.30 12.41
CA LEU A 72 1.61 -5.69 13.46
C LEU A 72 1.23 -6.77 14.47
N GLN A 73 1.62 -6.57 15.71
CA GLN A 73 1.34 -7.49 16.82
C GLN A 73 0.53 -6.74 17.87
N PHE A 74 -0.60 -7.33 18.29
CA PHE A 74 -1.50 -6.76 19.26
C PHE A 74 -1.47 -7.56 20.55
N GLY A 75 -1.63 -6.84 21.65
CA GLY A 75 -1.75 -7.41 22.97
C GLY A 75 -0.40 -7.73 23.60
N ASP A 76 -0.40 -7.68 24.89
CA ASP A 76 0.62 -8.17 25.79
C ASP A 76 -0.03 -9.31 26.55
N VAL A 77 -0.03 -10.50 25.99
CA VAL A 77 -0.65 -11.66 26.64
C VAL A 77 0.35 -12.20 27.65
N GLU A 78 0.27 -11.74 28.85
CA GLU A 78 0.82 -12.38 30.04
C GLU A 78 -0.05 -13.59 30.44
N GLY A 79 -0.12 -14.61 29.58
CA GLY A 79 -0.95 -15.78 29.85
C GLY A 79 -0.40 -17.02 29.14
N ALA A 80 -0.28 -18.11 29.87
CA ALA A 80 0.18 -19.36 29.30
C ALA A 80 -0.79 -19.89 28.25
N GLY A 81 -0.38 -19.89 26.98
CA GLY A 81 -1.02 -20.65 25.91
C GLY A 81 -1.68 -19.87 24.78
N GLU A 82 -1.98 -18.59 24.91
CA GLU A 82 -2.53 -17.80 23.82
C GLU A 82 -1.45 -16.97 23.10
N ARG A 83 -1.43 -17.04 21.78
CA ARG A 83 -0.52 -16.24 20.96
C ARG A 83 -1.17 -14.93 20.61
N ASN A 84 -0.45 -13.83 20.83
CA ASN A 84 -0.87 -12.49 20.39
C ASN A 84 -1.24 -12.47 18.91
N PRO A 85 -2.39 -11.91 18.53
CA PRO A 85 -2.74 -11.73 17.13
C PRO A 85 -1.65 -10.94 16.40
N THR A 86 -1.07 -11.55 15.39
CA THR A 86 -0.03 -10.96 14.57
C THR A 86 -0.51 -10.91 13.13
N TYR A 87 -0.41 -9.74 12.52
CA TYR A 87 -0.78 -9.51 11.13
C TYR A 87 0.45 -9.14 10.31
N MET A 88 0.62 -9.83 9.19
CA MET A 88 1.68 -9.58 8.23
C MET A 88 1.09 -8.88 7.01
N LEU A 89 1.38 -7.61 6.87
CA LEU A 89 0.94 -6.80 5.74
C LEU A 89 2.11 -6.57 4.79
N VAL A 90 1.84 -6.65 3.50
CA VAL A 90 2.80 -6.29 2.46
C VAL A 90 2.27 -5.05 1.77
N VAL A 91 3.07 -4.00 1.72
CA VAL A 91 2.70 -2.72 1.10
C VAL A 91 3.65 -2.44 -0.05
N THR A 92 3.10 -2.15 -1.22
CA THR A 92 3.87 -1.78 -2.40
C THR A 92 3.12 -0.77 -3.24
N HIS A 93 3.86 0.07 -3.97
CA HIS A 93 3.22 0.93 -4.96
C HIS A 93 2.54 0.12 -6.06
N GLY A 94 3.08 -1.03 -6.40
CA GLY A 94 2.60 -1.82 -7.53
C GLY A 94 3.16 -1.35 -8.87
N ALA A 95 2.65 -1.96 -9.94
CA ALA A 95 3.11 -1.70 -11.31
C ALA A 95 2.05 -2.07 -12.35
N GLY A 96 2.30 -1.63 -13.57
CA GLY A 96 1.53 -1.98 -14.76
C GLY A 96 0.36 -1.05 -15.05
N GLY A 97 -0.08 -1.09 -16.29
CA GLY A 97 -1.21 -0.30 -16.82
C GLY A 97 -2.36 -1.21 -17.25
N GLY A 98 -3.45 -0.62 -17.59
CA GLY A 98 -4.63 -1.29 -18.14
C GLY A 98 -5.88 -0.52 -17.81
N MET A 99 -6.85 -0.51 -18.74
CA MET A 99 -8.08 0.26 -18.54
C MET A 99 -9.08 -0.44 -17.62
N LEU A 100 -9.07 -1.76 -17.57
CA LEU A 100 -10.04 -2.55 -16.82
C LEU A 100 -9.49 -2.98 -15.44
N THR A 101 -10.39 -3.05 -14.46
CA THR A 101 -10.08 -3.50 -13.10
C THR A 101 -9.55 -4.93 -13.06
N SER A 102 -10.03 -5.80 -13.96
CA SER A 102 -9.60 -7.20 -14.05
C SER A 102 -8.08 -7.34 -14.20
N GLY A 103 -7.44 -6.48 -15.00
CA GLY A 103 -5.98 -6.50 -15.15
C GLY A 103 -5.23 -6.08 -13.88
N ALA A 104 -5.80 -5.21 -13.07
CA ALA A 104 -5.25 -4.82 -11.77
C ALA A 104 -5.38 -5.96 -10.76
N VAL A 105 -6.56 -6.59 -10.67
CA VAL A 105 -6.84 -7.75 -9.82
C VAL A 105 -5.86 -8.88 -10.12
N LEU A 106 -5.76 -9.28 -11.39
CA LEU A 106 -4.88 -10.36 -11.81
C LEU A 106 -3.42 -10.14 -11.40
N ARG A 107 -2.90 -8.92 -11.56
CA ARG A 107 -1.53 -8.60 -11.15
C ARG A 107 -1.34 -8.62 -9.65
N GLY A 108 -2.27 -8.02 -8.90
CA GLY A 108 -2.24 -8.02 -7.44
C GLY A 108 -2.25 -9.42 -6.88
N GLU A 109 -3.16 -10.27 -7.35
CA GLU A 109 -3.25 -11.67 -6.91
C GLU A 109 -2.00 -12.48 -7.29
N ARG A 110 -1.49 -12.36 -8.51
CA ARG A 110 -0.26 -13.05 -8.94
C ARG A 110 0.93 -12.70 -8.05
N PHE A 111 1.10 -11.43 -7.70
CA PHE A 111 2.16 -11.01 -6.80
C PHE A 111 1.93 -11.55 -5.38
N ALA A 112 0.70 -11.49 -4.90
CA ALA A 112 0.32 -12.00 -3.58
C ALA A 112 0.54 -13.52 -3.44
N TYR A 113 0.29 -14.30 -4.49
CA TYR A 113 0.56 -15.74 -4.48
C TYR A 113 2.04 -16.08 -4.35
N ALA A 114 2.94 -15.20 -4.74
CA ALA A 114 4.38 -15.40 -4.61
C ALA A 114 4.91 -15.20 -3.18
N ILE A 115 4.08 -14.66 -2.26
CA ILE A 115 4.50 -14.31 -0.90
C ILE A 115 3.80 -15.21 0.10
N ASP A 116 4.57 -15.97 0.86
CA ASP A 116 4.03 -16.82 1.93
C ASP A 116 3.97 -16.07 3.26
N GLY A 117 2.97 -16.44 4.08
CA GLY A 117 2.84 -15.94 5.43
C GLY A 117 2.24 -14.55 5.57
N MET A 118 1.85 -13.88 4.47
CA MET A 118 1.15 -12.61 4.56
C MET A 118 -0.36 -12.80 4.79
N ASP A 119 -0.97 -11.84 5.46
CA ASP A 119 -2.41 -11.74 5.68
C ASP A 119 -3.08 -10.79 4.67
N ALA A 120 -2.38 -9.75 4.25
CA ALA A 120 -2.87 -8.85 3.21
C ALA A 120 -1.75 -8.20 2.39
N LEU A 121 -2.01 -8.01 1.10
CA LEU A 121 -1.27 -7.15 0.19
C LEU A 121 -2.04 -5.84 0.00
N ILE A 122 -1.38 -4.72 0.21
CA ILE A 122 -1.88 -3.37 -0.08
C ILE A 122 -1.10 -2.84 -1.28
N VAL A 123 -1.81 -2.51 -2.35
CA VAL A 123 -1.20 -2.11 -3.62
C VAL A 123 -1.86 -0.84 -4.18
N GLY A 124 -1.05 0.07 -4.69
CA GLY A 124 -1.49 1.31 -5.33
C GLY A 124 -1.40 1.27 -6.87
N HIS A 125 -0.96 2.35 -7.47
CA HIS A 125 -0.60 2.55 -8.88
C HIS A 125 -1.76 2.47 -9.90
N THR A 126 -2.63 1.47 -9.79
CA THR A 126 -3.65 1.21 -10.82
C THR A 126 -4.83 2.16 -10.75
N HIS A 127 -4.97 2.92 -9.67
CA HIS A 127 -6.07 3.86 -9.40
C HIS A 127 -7.46 3.19 -9.40
N LYS A 128 -7.51 1.90 -9.17
CA LYS A 128 -8.74 1.09 -9.20
C LYS A 128 -8.92 0.43 -7.85
N PRO A 129 -9.81 0.96 -7.01
CA PRO A 129 -10.07 0.37 -5.71
C PRO A 129 -10.78 -0.97 -5.86
N TYR A 130 -10.26 -1.98 -5.19
CA TYR A 130 -10.90 -3.30 -5.05
C TYR A 130 -10.35 -4.02 -3.83
N THR A 131 -11.10 -5.00 -3.37
CA THR A 131 -10.65 -5.99 -2.39
C THR A 131 -11.01 -7.37 -2.89
N THR A 132 -10.03 -8.29 -2.92
CA THR A 132 -10.27 -9.72 -3.14
C THR A 132 -9.77 -10.53 -1.95
N GLN A 133 -10.30 -11.74 -1.81
CA GLN A 133 -9.90 -12.66 -0.73
C GLN A 133 -9.68 -14.06 -1.28
N PRO A 134 -8.60 -14.30 -2.02
CA PRO A 134 -8.21 -15.63 -2.42
C PRO A 134 -7.66 -16.44 -1.25
N GLY A 135 -7.46 -17.75 -1.45
CA GLY A 135 -6.89 -18.65 -0.46
C GLY A 135 -5.73 -19.46 -1.02
N LYS A 136 -4.79 -19.82 -0.14
CA LYS A 136 -3.72 -20.78 -0.42
C LYS A 136 -3.99 -22.08 0.32
N ILE A 137 -3.74 -23.21 -0.35
CA ILE A 137 -3.67 -24.51 0.33
C ILE A 137 -2.37 -24.60 1.08
N PHE A 138 -2.44 -24.84 2.39
CA PHE A 138 -1.31 -25.08 3.26
C PHE A 138 -1.33 -26.53 3.72
N ILE A 139 -0.23 -27.23 3.47
CA ILE A 139 0.00 -28.61 3.90
C ILE A 139 0.92 -28.60 5.11
N ASP A 140 0.43 -29.09 6.23
CA ASP A 140 1.23 -29.29 7.44
C ASP A 140 1.61 -30.79 7.55
N PRO A 141 2.82 -31.17 7.17
CA PRO A 141 3.24 -32.57 7.17
C PRO A 141 3.45 -33.14 8.57
N ARG A 142 3.63 -32.27 9.58
CA ARG A 142 3.82 -32.72 10.98
C ARG A 142 2.51 -33.15 11.62
N ASN A 143 1.44 -32.42 11.31
CA ASN A 143 0.11 -32.67 11.89
C ASN A 143 -0.85 -33.39 10.91
N ASN A 144 -0.36 -33.80 9.73
CA ASN A 144 -1.16 -34.42 8.68
C ASN A 144 -2.43 -33.62 8.35
N LYS A 145 -2.31 -32.29 8.26
CA LYS A 145 -3.43 -31.38 8.01
C LYS A 145 -3.28 -30.62 6.70
N VAL A 146 -4.38 -30.50 6.01
CA VAL A 146 -4.51 -29.59 4.86
C VAL A 146 -5.52 -28.53 5.25
N THR A 147 -5.12 -27.25 5.13
CA THR A 147 -5.96 -26.11 5.47
C THR A 147 -5.93 -25.08 4.35
N VAL A 148 -6.99 -24.29 4.25
CA VAL A 148 -7.01 -23.12 3.37
C VAL A 148 -6.69 -21.89 4.23
N LYS A 149 -5.62 -21.17 3.88
CA LYS A 149 -5.27 -19.89 4.49
C LYS A 149 -5.69 -18.76 3.57
N PRO A 150 -6.74 -18.02 3.91
CA PRO A 150 -7.15 -16.86 3.12
C PRO A 150 -6.15 -15.72 3.33
N PHE A 151 -6.00 -14.89 2.31
CA PHE A 151 -5.31 -13.60 2.39
C PHE A 151 -6.13 -12.56 1.63
N LYS A 152 -5.84 -11.27 1.83
CA LYS A 152 -6.55 -10.20 1.13
C LYS A 152 -5.63 -9.50 0.15
N VAL A 153 -6.16 -9.06 -0.97
CA VAL A 153 -5.50 -8.12 -1.88
C VAL A 153 -6.36 -6.87 -1.94
N ILE A 154 -5.77 -5.75 -1.55
CA ILE A 154 -6.45 -4.46 -1.37
C ILE A 154 -5.76 -3.46 -2.29
N SER A 155 -6.47 -2.99 -3.31
CA SER A 155 -5.96 -1.95 -4.20
C SER A 155 -6.53 -0.60 -3.81
N MET A 156 -5.62 0.35 -3.67
CA MET A 156 -5.96 1.72 -3.25
C MET A 156 -6.47 2.54 -4.43
N THR A 157 -7.28 3.54 -4.12
CA THR A 157 -7.74 4.53 -5.09
C THR A 157 -6.67 5.56 -5.41
N SER A 158 -7.03 6.50 -6.28
CA SER A 158 -6.26 7.68 -6.64
C SER A 158 -7.01 8.95 -6.24
N TRP A 159 -6.26 9.99 -5.89
CA TRP A 159 -6.76 11.34 -5.71
C TRP A 159 -6.73 12.17 -7.02
N LEU A 160 -6.39 11.54 -8.14
CA LEU A 160 -6.37 12.18 -9.43
C LEU A 160 -7.81 12.51 -9.88
N ASN A 161 -8.08 13.79 -10.09
CA ASN A 161 -9.32 14.21 -10.70
C ASN A 161 -9.39 13.77 -12.18
N TRP A 162 -10.59 13.38 -12.62
CA TRP A 162 -10.80 13.07 -14.02
C TRP A 162 -10.83 14.35 -14.84
N GLY A 163 -10.09 14.38 -15.93
CA GLY A 163 -9.91 15.54 -16.81
C GLY A 163 -8.44 15.66 -17.24
N GLY A 164 -8.12 16.64 -18.07
CA GLY A 164 -6.76 16.90 -18.51
C GLY A 164 -6.02 15.65 -18.97
N TYR A 165 -4.95 15.29 -18.26
CA TYR A 165 -4.14 14.09 -18.55
C TYR A 165 -4.95 12.79 -18.54
N ALA A 166 -5.83 12.61 -17.57
CA ALA A 166 -6.63 11.39 -17.45
C ALA A 166 -7.56 11.21 -18.66
N ALA A 167 -8.21 12.29 -19.09
CA ALA A 167 -9.07 12.29 -20.29
C ALA A 167 -8.25 12.03 -21.57
N GLN A 168 -7.08 12.69 -21.72
CA GLN A 168 -6.20 12.48 -22.88
C GLN A 168 -5.72 11.01 -22.99
N LYS A 169 -5.56 10.34 -21.89
CA LYS A 169 -5.16 8.92 -21.82
C LYS A 169 -6.34 7.96 -21.81
N MET A 170 -7.55 8.45 -21.97
CA MET A 170 -8.80 7.65 -21.92
C MET A 170 -8.92 6.82 -20.64
N LEU A 171 -8.37 7.33 -19.52
CA LEU A 171 -8.50 6.65 -18.24
C LEU A 171 -9.92 6.77 -17.71
N LEU A 172 -10.41 5.71 -17.09
CA LEU A 172 -11.71 5.75 -16.43
C LEU A 172 -11.66 6.69 -15.21
N PRO A 173 -12.77 7.39 -14.90
CA PRO A 173 -12.86 8.18 -13.68
C PRO A 173 -12.57 7.29 -12.46
N PRO A 174 -11.66 7.69 -11.56
CA PRO A 174 -11.43 6.94 -10.34
C PRO A 174 -12.60 7.11 -9.37
N SER A 175 -12.90 6.08 -8.59
CA SER A 175 -13.75 6.20 -7.43
C SER A 175 -12.89 6.67 -6.25
N HIS A 176 -13.21 7.85 -5.68
CA HIS A 176 -12.53 8.37 -4.51
C HIS A 176 -13.06 7.70 -3.25
N CYS A 177 -12.56 6.52 -2.94
CA CYS A 177 -12.89 5.78 -1.74
C CYS A 177 -11.64 5.44 -0.94
N LEU A 178 -11.79 5.31 0.38
CA LEU A 178 -10.73 4.87 1.27
C LEU A 178 -11.03 3.46 1.78
N HIS A 179 -9.99 2.62 1.79
CA HIS A 179 -10.09 1.35 2.48
C HIS A 179 -9.72 1.53 3.95
N THR A 180 -10.55 0.98 4.82
CA THR A 180 -10.27 0.86 6.26
C THR A 180 -10.04 -0.60 6.59
N LEU A 181 -8.91 -0.89 7.23
CA LEU A 181 -8.57 -2.21 7.74
C LEU A 181 -8.77 -2.21 9.25
N THR A 182 -9.76 -2.96 9.71
CA THR A 182 -9.96 -3.22 11.14
C THR A 182 -9.27 -4.52 11.51
N LEU A 183 -8.25 -4.44 12.36
CA LEU A 183 -7.50 -5.56 12.89
C LEU A 183 -7.90 -5.80 14.35
N ARG A 184 -8.42 -6.98 14.67
CA ARG A 184 -8.79 -7.29 16.05
C ARG A 184 -7.58 -7.67 16.88
N GLY A 185 -7.45 -7.08 18.07
CA GLY A 185 -6.34 -7.33 18.98
C GLY A 185 -6.53 -8.56 19.88
N THR A 186 -7.74 -9.10 19.99
CA THR A 186 -8.05 -10.27 20.85
C THR A 186 -8.09 -11.59 20.09
N LYS A 187 -8.32 -11.54 18.78
CA LYS A 187 -8.29 -12.73 17.89
C LYS A 187 -7.83 -12.30 16.50
N LYS A 188 -7.23 -13.24 15.75
CA LYS A 188 -6.79 -12.95 14.39
C LYS A 188 -7.98 -12.84 13.45
N GLU A 189 -8.47 -11.63 13.27
CA GLU A 189 -9.57 -11.28 12.37
C GLU A 189 -9.31 -9.93 11.71
N MET A 190 -9.41 -9.87 10.40
CA MET A 190 -9.23 -8.65 9.59
C MET A 190 -10.51 -8.38 8.79
N VAL A 191 -11.08 -7.20 9.00
CA VAL A 191 -12.22 -6.69 8.23
C VAL A 191 -11.74 -5.54 7.36
N VAL A 192 -12.12 -5.55 6.09
CA VAL A 192 -11.85 -4.47 5.14
C VAL A 192 -13.17 -3.86 4.74
N THR A 193 -13.28 -2.55 4.89
CA THR A 193 -14.43 -1.75 4.42
C THR A 193 -13.94 -0.70 3.42
N MET A 194 -14.81 -0.32 2.50
CA MET A 194 -14.56 0.64 1.44
C MET A 194 -15.59 1.78 1.51
#